data_ac21c78222d637508863b5a0d59ba106
#
_entry.id   ac21c78222d637508863b5a0d59ba106
#
_cell.length_a   1.000
_cell.length_b   1.000
_cell.length_c   1.000
_cell.angle_alpha   90.00
_cell.angle_beta   90.00
_cell.angle_gamma   90.00
#
_symmetry.space_group_name_H-M   'P 1'
#
loop_
_entity.id
_entity.type
_entity.pdbx_description
1 polymer ?
#
loop_
_entity_poly.entity_id
_entity_poly.type
_entity_poly.pdbx_seq_one_letter_code
_entity_poly.pdbx_strand_id
1 'polypeptide(L)'
;MRANITDVRELESAAVATALREHDGILSLGGGAVLSPSTRALLVGHDVVLLDVDLPAASGRIGLNRDRPVLALNPRATLKGLLAERMPLYHEVATKVIPTTGRTVVEVVDDVLEHLGRTR
;
A
#
# COMPACT_ATOMS: atom_id res chain seq x y z
N MET A 1 2.58 -28.36 -2.98
CA MET A 1 3.81 -27.61 -2.75
C MET A 1 3.49 -26.26 -2.11
N ARG A 2 4.23 -25.91 -1.09
CA ARG A 2 3.99 -24.66 -0.38
C ARG A 2 4.93 -23.58 -0.93
N ALA A 3 4.39 -22.46 -1.41
CA ALA A 3 5.18 -21.32 -1.83
C ALA A 3 5.86 -20.68 -0.62
N ASN A 4 7.13 -20.30 -0.74
CA ASN A 4 7.81 -19.52 0.28
C ASN A 4 7.59 -18.03 0.03
N ILE A 5 8.08 -17.18 0.94
CA ILE A 5 7.86 -15.73 0.85
C ILE A 5 8.52 -15.14 -0.39
N THR A 6 9.64 -15.70 -0.84
CA THR A 6 10.33 -15.25 -2.05
C THR A 6 9.49 -15.51 -3.28
N ASP A 7 8.87 -16.70 -3.37
CA ASP A 7 7.99 -17.05 -4.49
C ASP A 7 6.77 -16.13 -4.54
N VAL A 8 6.21 -15.81 -3.38
CA VAL A 8 5.06 -14.88 -3.30
C VAL A 8 5.47 -13.50 -3.81
N ARG A 9 6.64 -12.99 -3.43
CA ARG A 9 7.15 -11.69 -3.89
C ARG A 9 7.40 -11.68 -5.39
N GLU A 10 7.93 -12.76 -5.93
CA GLU A 10 8.15 -12.88 -7.38
C GLU A 10 6.84 -12.88 -8.15
N LEU A 11 5.84 -13.62 -7.67
CA LEU A 11 4.51 -13.65 -8.27
C LEU A 11 3.83 -12.28 -8.19
N GLU A 12 3.94 -11.60 -7.06
CA GLU A 12 3.39 -10.27 -6.88
C GLU A 12 4.03 -9.28 -7.86
N SER A 13 5.36 -9.28 -7.98
CA SER A 13 6.08 -8.43 -8.91
C SER A 13 5.64 -8.64 -10.35
N ALA A 14 5.51 -9.90 -10.77
CA ALA A 14 5.06 -10.23 -12.11
C ALA A 14 3.62 -9.77 -12.36
N ALA A 15 2.75 -9.96 -11.37
CA ALA A 15 1.35 -9.54 -11.46
C ALA A 15 1.23 -8.02 -11.56
N VAL A 16 2.01 -7.28 -10.78
CA VAL A 16 2.02 -5.81 -10.83
C VAL A 16 2.50 -5.33 -12.20
N ALA A 17 3.57 -5.93 -12.72
CA ALA A 17 4.10 -5.55 -14.02
C ALA A 17 3.05 -5.74 -15.13
N THR A 18 2.34 -6.88 -15.10
CA THR A 18 1.28 -7.16 -16.06
C THR A 18 0.13 -6.16 -15.92
N ALA A 19 -0.30 -5.91 -14.69
CA ALA A 19 -1.41 -4.99 -14.43
C ALA A 19 -1.09 -3.58 -14.88
N LEU A 20 0.13 -3.09 -14.66
CA LEU A 20 0.52 -1.75 -15.09
C LEU A 20 0.49 -1.59 -16.61
N ARG A 21 0.75 -2.68 -17.33
CA ARG A 21 0.69 -2.65 -18.80
C ARG A 21 -0.73 -2.77 -19.36
N GLU A 22 -1.57 -3.56 -18.71
CA GLU A 22 -2.85 -3.99 -19.27
C GLU A 22 -4.07 -3.38 -18.61
N HIS A 23 -3.96 -3.00 -17.34
CA HIS A 23 -5.10 -2.48 -16.59
C HIS A 23 -5.26 -0.98 -16.82
N ASP A 24 -6.49 -0.57 -17.15
CA ASP A 24 -6.86 0.83 -17.28
C ASP A 24 -7.86 1.16 -16.19
N GLY A 25 -7.43 1.87 -15.18
CA GLY A 25 -8.25 2.21 -14.01
C GLY A 25 -7.40 2.25 -12.75
N ILE A 26 -8.01 1.95 -11.62
CA ILE A 26 -7.34 2.00 -10.34
C ILE A 26 -6.76 0.63 -10.01
N LEU A 27 -5.47 0.62 -9.67
CA LEU A 27 -4.78 -0.57 -9.23
C LEU A 27 -4.42 -0.43 -7.76
N SER A 28 -4.94 -1.32 -6.94
CA SER A 28 -4.62 -1.36 -5.52
C SER A 28 -3.45 -2.32 -5.29
N LEU A 29 -2.36 -1.80 -4.75
CA LEU A 29 -1.17 -2.60 -4.49
C LEU A 29 -1.15 -3.09 -3.05
N GLY A 30 -0.67 -4.33 -2.87
CA GLY A 30 -0.38 -4.83 -1.53
C GLY A 30 0.76 -4.03 -0.91
N GLY A 31 0.74 -3.93 0.42
CA GLY A 31 1.73 -3.11 1.14
C GLY A 31 3.18 -3.55 0.96
N GLY A 32 3.42 -4.80 0.58
CA GLY A 32 4.76 -5.31 0.34
C GLY A 32 5.26 -5.16 -1.10
N ALA A 33 4.41 -4.66 -2.02
CA ALA A 33 4.80 -4.54 -3.42
C ALA A 33 6.02 -3.64 -3.62
N VAL A 34 6.16 -2.59 -2.80
CA VAL A 34 7.28 -1.65 -2.89
C VAL A 34 8.61 -2.22 -2.44
N LEU A 35 8.63 -3.41 -1.84
CA LEU A 35 9.87 -4.05 -1.44
C LEU A 35 10.69 -4.51 -2.66
N SER A 36 10.05 -4.69 -3.80
CA SER A 36 10.73 -5.07 -5.04
C SER A 36 11.29 -3.84 -5.76
N PRO A 37 12.61 -3.77 -5.96
CA PRO A 37 13.20 -2.66 -6.71
C PRO A 37 12.65 -2.56 -8.14
N SER A 38 12.37 -3.68 -8.78
CA SER A 38 11.81 -3.68 -10.14
C SER A 38 10.40 -3.10 -10.16
N THR A 39 9.59 -3.39 -9.14
CA THR A 39 8.26 -2.81 -9.02
C THR A 39 8.34 -1.30 -8.84
N ARG A 40 9.24 -0.83 -7.97
CA ARG A 40 9.42 0.62 -7.76
C ARG A 40 9.80 1.31 -9.08
N ALA A 41 10.69 0.69 -9.85
CA ALA A 41 11.08 1.25 -11.15
C ALA A 41 9.90 1.34 -12.12
N LEU A 42 9.02 0.35 -12.11
CA LEU A 42 7.83 0.34 -12.97
C LEU A 42 6.81 1.41 -12.59
N LEU A 43 6.78 1.82 -11.34
CA LEU A 43 5.83 2.84 -10.86
C LEU A 43 6.23 4.26 -11.28
N VAL A 44 7.46 4.47 -11.70
CA VAL A 44 7.90 5.78 -12.19
C VAL A 44 7.07 6.17 -13.41
N GLY A 45 6.52 7.37 -13.39
CA GLY A 45 5.67 7.87 -14.48
C GLY A 45 4.18 7.59 -14.31
N HIS A 46 3.80 6.82 -13.29
CA HIS A 46 2.40 6.58 -12.96
C HIS A 46 1.95 7.51 -11.82
N ASP A 47 0.65 7.78 -11.75
CA ASP A 47 0.07 8.45 -10.59
C ASP A 47 -0.05 7.43 -9.46
N VAL A 48 0.76 7.62 -8.42
CA VAL A 48 0.79 6.72 -7.27
C VAL A 48 0.34 7.49 -6.04
N VAL A 49 -0.77 7.07 -5.46
CA VAL A 49 -1.33 7.72 -4.28
C VAL A 49 -1.05 6.87 -3.05
N LEU A 50 -0.41 7.47 -2.06
CA LEU A 50 -0.23 6.87 -0.75
C LEU A 50 -1.34 7.35 0.17
N LEU A 51 -2.16 6.42 0.65
CA LEU A 51 -3.15 6.72 1.68
C LEU A 51 -2.47 6.54 3.02
N ASP A 52 -2.15 7.65 3.67
CA ASP A 52 -1.38 7.64 4.91
C ASP A 52 -2.31 7.62 6.12
N VAL A 53 -1.89 6.91 7.17
CA VAL A 53 -2.66 6.76 8.39
C VAL A 53 -1.70 6.66 9.58
N ASP A 54 -2.07 7.26 10.71
CA ASP A 54 -1.24 7.14 11.90
C ASP A 54 -1.36 5.72 12.51
N LEU A 55 -0.40 5.36 13.35
CA LEU A 55 -0.32 4.02 13.92
C LEU A 55 -1.56 3.62 14.73
N PRO A 56 -2.13 4.47 15.60
CA PRO A 56 -3.35 4.10 16.33
C PRO A 56 -4.53 3.83 15.41
N ALA A 57 -4.74 4.66 14.39
CA ALA A 57 -5.83 4.47 13.44
C ALA A 57 -5.62 3.22 12.59
N ALA A 58 -4.39 2.96 12.16
CA ALA A 58 -4.06 1.76 11.40
C ALA A 58 -4.32 0.50 12.23
N SER A 59 -3.92 0.49 13.48
CA SER A 59 -4.16 -0.63 14.39
C SER A 59 -5.66 -0.89 14.57
N GLY A 60 -6.44 0.18 14.72
CA GLY A 60 -7.90 0.07 14.85
C GLY A 60 -8.57 -0.48 13.59
N ARG A 61 -8.13 -0.05 12.42
CA ARG A 61 -8.68 -0.51 11.14
C ARG A 61 -8.37 -1.97 10.87
N ILE A 62 -7.17 -2.41 11.24
CA ILE A 62 -6.80 -3.82 11.12
C ILE A 62 -7.59 -4.64 12.14
N GLY A 63 -8.08 -4.01 13.22
CA GLY A 63 -8.81 -4.68 14.26
C GLY A 63 -7.95 -5.64 15.06
N LEU A 64 -6.64 -5.45 15.02
CA LEU A 64 -5.67 -6.37 15.63
C LEU A 64 -5.98 -7.81 15.21
N ASN A 65 -6.19 -8.01 13.94
CA ASN A 65 -6.74 -9.24 13.35
C ASN A 65 -5.89 -10.46 13.70
N ARG A 66 -6.51 -11.42 14.36
CA ARG A 66 -5.87 -12.67 14.80
C ARG A 66 -5.52 -13.58 13.64
N ASP A 67 -6.13 -13.37 12.48
CA ASP A 67 -5.83 -14.15 11.27
C ASP A 67 -4.50 -13.77 10.63
N ARG A 68 -3.82 -12.76 11.20
CA ARG A 68 -2.50 -12.34 10.73
C ARG A 68 -1.45 -12.70 11.75
N PRO A 69 -0.79 -13.87 11.63
CA PRO A 69 0.16 -14.33 12.63
C PRO A 69 1.31 -13.35 12.91
N VAL A 70 1.72 -12.58 11.89
CA VAL A 70 2.78 -11.59 12.03
C VAL A 70 2.43 -10.55 13.10
N LEU A 71 1.16 -10.23 13.27
CA LEU A 71 0.69 -9.25 14.22
C LEU A 71 0.22 -9.85 15.56
N ALA A 72 0.18 -11.18 15.66
CA ALA A 72 -0.50 -11.86 16.76
C ALA A 72 0.18 -11.68 18.13
N LEU A 73 1.51 -11.68 18.18
CA LEU A 73 2.26 -11.60 19.45
C LEU A 73 2.29 -10.20 20.03
N ASN A 74 2.61 -9.22 19.22
CA ASN A 74 2.63 -7.81 19.62
C ASN A 74 2.22 -6.96 18.44
N PRO A 75 0.91 -6.85 18.19
CA PRO A 75 0.41 -6.21 16.97
C PRO A 75 0.91 -4.79 16.77
N ARG A 76 0.90 -3.99 17.83
CA ARG A 76 1.28 -2.58 17.71
C ARG A 76 2.76 -2.42 17.39
N ALA A 77 3.63 -3.14 18.09
CA ALA A 77 5.07 -3.06 17.84
C ALA A 77 5.43 -3.61 16.46
N THR A 78 4.79 -4.71 16.06
CA THR A 78 5.01 -5.32 14.74
C THR A 78 4.58 -4.37 13.63
N LEU A 79 3.42 -3.75 13.76
CA LEU A 79 2.92 -2.77 12.78
C LEU A 79 3.85 -1.56 12.69
N LYS A 80 4.30 -1.06 13.84
CA LYS A 80 5.23 0.07 13.89
C LYS A 80 6.53 -0.26 13.15
N GLY A 81 7.07 -1.47 13.39
CA GLY A 81 8.28 -1.92 12.70
C GLY A 81 8.10 -2.02 11.19
N LEU A 82 6.99 -2.59 10.75
CA LEU A 82 6.68 -2.71 9.33
C LEU A 82 6.55 -1.34 8.67
N LEU A 83 5.85 -0.41 9.31
CA LEU A 83 5.66 0.94 8.77
C LEU A 83 6.97 1.70 8.74
N ALA A 84 7.79 1.60 9.79
CA ALA A 84 9.09 2.26 9.82
C ALA A 84 10.00 1.77 8.70
N GLU A 85 9.97 0.48 8.40
CA GLU A 85 10.77 -0.13 7.35
C GLU A 85 10.27 0.25 5.96
N ARG A 86 8.95 0.27 5.76
CA ARG A 86 8.34 0.45 4.44
C ARG A 86 8.04 1.90 4.08
N MET A 87 7.84 2.78 5.07
CA MET A 87 7.41 4.15 4.82
C MET A 87 8.34 4.92 3.88
N PRO A 88 9.68 4.81 4.00
CA PRO A 88 10.56 5.49 3.04
C PRO A 88 10.32 5.02 1.60
N LEU A 89 10.01 3.73 1.41
CA LEU A 89 9.74 3.18 0.09
C LEU A 89 8.39 3.66 -0.45
N TYR A 90 7.39 3.77 0.40
CA TYR A 90 6.10 4.34 0.01
C TYR A 90 6.26 5.77 -0.47
N HIS A 91 7.00 6.58 0.28
CA HIS A 91 7.23 7.98 -0.10
C HIS A 91 8.07 8.10 -1.37
N GLU A 92 8.99 7.16 -1.60
CA GLU A 92 9.80 7.15 -2.81
C GLU A 92 8.92 7.04 -4.07
N VAL A 93 7.90 6.19 -4.04
CA VAL A 93 7.06 5.92 -5.22
C VAL A 93 5.83 6.81 -5.30
N ALA A 94 5.41 7.43 -4.22
CA ALA A 94 4.17 8.22 -4.18
C ALA A 94 4.30 9.52 -4.95
N THR A 95 3.32 9.81 -5.79
CA THR A 95 3.20 11.12 -6.43
C THR A 95 2.34 12.06 -5.60
N LYS A 96 1.54 11.49 -4.70
CA LYS A 96 0.69 12.25 -3.79
C LYS A 96 0.48 11.45 -2.51
N VAL A 97 0.58 12.12 -1.36
CA VAL A 97 0.28 11.53 -0.05
C VAL A 97 -1.01 12.16 0.45
N ILE A 98 -1.99 11.33 0.77
CA ILE A 98 -3.29 11.78 1.25
C ILE A 98 -3.52 11.25 2.65
N PRO A 99 -3.61 12.11 3.67
CA PRO A 99 -3.89 11.64 5.03
C PRO A 99 -5.33 11.14 5.13
N THR A 100 -5.52 10.08 5.89
CA THR A 100 -6.84 9.46 6.05
C THR A 100 -7.36 9.48 7.47
N THR A 101 -6.51 9.76 8.45
CA THR A 101 -6.90 9.77 9.87
C THR A 101 -7.96 10.83 10.13
N GLY A 102 -9.07 10.41 10.76
CA GLY A 102 -10.15 11.33 11.11
C GLY A 102 -11.00 11.80 9.93
N ARG A 103 -10.85 11.16 8.78
CA ARG A 103 -11.56 11.56 7.55
C ARG A 103 -12.50 10.45 7.08
N THR A 104 -13.58 10.85 6.43
CA THR A 104 -14.52 9.88 5.84
C THR A 104 -13.95 9.33 4.52
N VAL A 105 -14.49 8.19 4.11
CA VAL A 105 -14.13 7.59 2.81
C VAL A 105 -14.40 8.57 1.68
N VAL A 106 -15.53 9.28 1.72
CA VAL A 106 -15.91 10.25 0.69
C VAL A 106 -14.89 11.38 0.59
N GLU A 107 -14.46 11.92 1.74
CA GLU A 107 -13.45 12.98 1.77
C GLU A 107 -12.14 12.53 1.15
N VAL A 108 -11.71 11.31 1.47
CA VAL A 108 -10.46 10.76 0.92
C VAL A 108 -10.59 10.53 -0.58
N VAL A 109 -11.71 9.97 -1.03
CA VAL A 109 -11.97 9.74 -2.45
C VAL A 109 -11.96 11.06 -3.22
N ASP A 110 -12.58 12.10 -2.68
CA ASP A 110 -12.60 13.42 -3.33
C ASP A 110 -11.18 13.97 -3.51
N ASP A 111 -10.31 13.80 -2.52
CA ASP A 111 -8.92 14.25 -2.62
C ASP A 111 -8.15 13.46 -3.68
N VAL A 112 -8.37 12.15 -3.75
CA VAL A 112 -7.73 11.32 -4.78
C VAL A 112 -8.16 11.78 -6.18
N LEU A 113 -9.46 11.97 -6.37
CA LEU A 113 -10.00 12.39 -7.66
C LEU A 113 -9.50 13.79 -8.04
N GLU A 114 -9.42 14.70 -7.09
CA GLU A 114 -8.87 16.02 -7.34
C GLU A 114 -7.43 15.94 -7.82
N HIS A 115 -6.61 15.12 -7.17
CA HIS A 115 -5.23 14.91 -7.59
C HIS A 115 -5.14 14.36 -9.03
N LEU A 116 -6.04 13.46 -9.39
CA LEU A 116 -6.08 12.87 -10.73
C LEU A 116 -6.76 13.76 -11.76
N GLY A 117 -7.29 14.91 -11.36
CA GLY A 117 -8.02 15.80 -12.26
C GLY A 117 -9.38 15.24 -12.68
N ARG A 118 -10.00 14.43 -11.81
CA ARG A 118 -11.28 13.77 -12.09
C ARG A 118 -12.32 14.17 -11.06
N THR A 119 -13.60 13.94 -11.42
CA THR A 119 -14.72 14.12 -10.51
C THR A 119 -15.44 12.80 -10.33
N ARG A 120 -16.14 12.68 -9.19
CA ARG A 120 -16.98 11.50 -8.95
C ARG A 120 -18.12 11.40 -9.94
#